data_3c87897370a7a9f2613acc912ee49ec1
#
_entry.id   3c87897370a7a9f2613acc912ee49ec1
#
_cell.length_a   1.000
_cell.length_b   1.000
_cell.length_c   1.000
_cell.angle_alpha   90.00
_cell.angle_beta   90.00
_cell.angle_gamma   90.00
#
_symmetry.space_group_name_H-M   'P 1'
#
loop_
_entity.id
_entity.type
_entity.pdbx_description
1 polymer ?
#
loop_
_entity_poly.entity_id
_entity_poly.type
_entity_poly.pdbx_seq_one_letter_code
_entity_poly.pdbx_strand_id
1 'polypeptide(L)'
;MIPADIKQLLAAKHHDPFQVLGLHLKDEKWILRLFKSRVKEAYVIINEQRMPMKRLPATDLFEIELTQHYPVQEYIFETLNDDNQLSRFHDPYCFSPILKDEDAYLFNSGEHFYAYKFMGARSYSQNDINGVLFIVWAPNASRVSVVGGFNYWDGRIHPMRSNGASGIWELFIPDIETGHPYKYEIRNRDSGDISLKMDPFARETEYRPATASIIPSSDDYKWADQKWIAKRTDFDWLHQPLSIYEMHLGSCQKAEDGSYLSYTQIAEKLVPYIKKLGYTHVQLLPITEFPYDGSWGYQVTGYFSPSKRFGNPHDFAYFVDYLHQHDIGVFLDWVPAHFPKDDHALANFDGTGLYEHEDPLLGEHKDWGTLIFNYGRKEIHSFLISSALYWLEEFHLDGLRVDAVASMLYLDYSREAGEWRPNKYGGNENLEAVEFIRKLNEAAHARYPGALMMAEESTSWPRVSHPTYLGGLGFSMKWNMGWMNDTLKFMSLDPIFRQYHHDKLTFALMYAFTENFILPLSHDEVVHLKKSLIGKMPGDQWQKFANLRLLYAYMFTQPG
;
A
#
# COMPACT_ATOMS: atom_id res chain seq x y z
N MET A 1 40.61 -23.96 -12.13
CA MET A 1 39.34 -23.67 -12.88
C MET A 1 38.37 -23.12 -11.86
N ILE A 2 37.71 -21.98 -12.14
CA ILE A 2 36.71 -21.40 -11.21
C ILE A 2 35.48 -22.33 -11.19
N PRO A 3 34.99 -22.76 -10.01
CA PRO A 3 33.78 -23.59 -9.86
C PRO A 3 32.55 -22.98 -10.53
N ALA A 4 31.57 -23.80 -10.89
CA ALA A 4 30.38 -23.37 -11.66
C ALA A 4 29.49 -22.38 -10.87
N ASP A 5 29.32 -22.64 -9.56
CA ASP A 5 28.62 -21.80 -8.61
C ASP A 5 29.21 -20.38 -8.50
N ILE A 6 30.52 -20.30 -8.37
CA ILE A 6 31.24 -19.02 -8.36
C ILE A 6 31.12 -18.29 -9.70
N LYS A 7 31.12 -18.99 -10.85
CA LYS A 7 30.88 -18.37 -12.14
C LYS A 7 29.47 -17.78 -12.25
N GLN A 8 28.47 -18.47 -11.73
CA GLN A 8 27.10 -17.98 -11.69
C GLN A 8 26.97 -16.73 -10.79
N LEU A 9 27.63 -16.74 -9.63
CA LEU A 9 27.70 -15.59 -8.73
C LEU A 9 28.30 -14.36 -9.43
N LEU A 10 29.49 -14.54 -10.02
CA LEU A 10 30.19 -13.45 -10.74
C LEU A 10 29.40 -12.92 -11.95
N ALA A 11 28.59 -13.77 -12.59
CA ALA A 11 27.70 -13.39 -13.67
C ALA A 11 26.36 -12.79 -13.18
N ALA A 12 26.17 -12.64 -11.89
CA ALA A 12 24.92 -12.22 -11.25
C ALA A 12 23.70 -13.08 -11.68
N LYS A 13 23.90 -14.40 -11.75
CA LYS A 13 22.89 -15.41 -12.13
C LYS A 13 22.67 -16.47 -11.04
N HIS A 14 23.36 -16.36 -9.91
CA HIS A 14 23.18 -17.30 -8.81
C HIS A 14 21.86 -17.00 -8.07
N HIS A 15 21.03 -18.02 -7.88
CA HIS A 15 19.71 -17.89 -7.24
C HIS A 15 19.80 -17.74 -5.71
N ASP A 16 20.90 -18.22 -5.10
CA ASP A 16 21.13 -18.11 -3.66
C ASP A 16 22.63 -17.88 -3.38
N PRO A 17 23.08 -16.61 -3.29
CA PRO A 17 24.48 -16.28 -3.06
C PRO A 17 25.00 -16.77 -1.70
N PHE A 18 24.14 -17.04 -0.74
CA PHE A 18 24.50 -17.58 0.57
C PHE A 18 25.11 -18.99 0.51
N GLN A 19 24.93 -19.73 -0.57
CA GLN A 19 25.60 -21.02 -0.78
C GLN A 19 27.09 -20.88 -1.13
N VAL A 20 27.51 -19.67 -1.55
CA VAL A 20 28.88 -19.39 -1.98
C VAL A 20 29.60 -18.43 -1.05
N LEU A 21 28.91 -17.34 -0.65
CA LEU A 21 29.45 -16.27 0.21
C LEU A 21 29.24 -16.59 1.69
N GLY A 22 30.01 -15.92 2.55
CA GLY A 22 29.98 -16.18 3.99
C GLY A 22 30.92 -17.34 4.38
N LEU A 23 30.69 -17.92 5.55
CA LEU A 23 31.56 -18.96 6.15
C LEU A 23 30.98 -20.36 5.90
N HIS A 24 31.73 -21.20 5.21
CA HIS A 24 31.37 -22.57 4.83
C HIS A 24 32.42 -23.60 5.22
N LEU A 25 31.96 -24.77 5.66
CA LEU A 25 32.82 -25.95 5.82
C LEU A 25 32.94 -26.66 4.47
N LYS A 26 34.16 -26.74 3.93
CA LYS A 26 34.47 -27.43 2.68
C LYS A 26 35.74 -28.26 2.84
N ASP A 27 35.66 -29.55 2.53
CA ASP A 27 36.81 -30.46 2.61
C ASP A 27 37.53 -30.38 3.99
N GLU A 28 36.77 -30.38 5.08
CA GLU A 28 37.21 -30.25 6.49
C GLU A 28 37.87 -28.91 6.85
N LYS A 29 37.74 -27.89 5.99
CA LYS A 29 38.26 -26.55 6.20
C LYS A 29 37.16 -25.52 6.20
N TRP A 30 37.26 -24.54 7.08
CA TRP A 30 36.35 -23.40 7.10
C TRP A 30 36.83 -22.35 6.10
N ILE A 31 36.05 -22.05 5.07
CA ILE A 31 36.37 -21.05 4.05
C ILE A 31 35.40 -19.89 4.19
N LEU A 32 35.94 -18.71 4.48
CA LEU A 32 35.17 -17.46 4.53
C LEU A 32 35.37 -16.71 3.21
N ARG A 33 34.25 -16.36 2.54
CA ARG A 33 34.24 -15.65 1.25
C ARG A 33 33.51 -14.33 1.34
N LEU A 34 34.09 -13.32 0.69
CA LEU A 34 33.57 -11.98 0.53
C LEU A 34 33.56 -11.61 -0.95
N PHE A 35 32.43 -11.14 -1.48
CA PHE A 35 32.33 -10.48 -2.78
C PHE A 35 32.26 -8.97 -2.56
N LYS A 36 33.24 -8.22 -3.04
CA LYS A 36 33.28 -6.77 -2.89
C LYS A 36 34.01 -6.13 -4.08
N SER A 37 33.25 -5.38 -4.90
CA SER A 37 33.81 -4.64 -6.04
C SER A 37 34.53 -3.38 -5.59
N ARG A 38 35.44 -2.87 -6.43
CA ARG A 38 36.24 -1.64 -6.19
C ARG A 38 37.09 -1.68 -4.93
N VAL A 39 37.57 -2.86 -4.58
CA VAL A 39 38.44 -3.10 -3.41
C VAL A 39 39.78 -3.60 -3.87
N LYS A 40 40.83 -2.95 -3.38
CA LYS A 40 42.23 -3.34 -3.66
C LYS A 40 42.68 -4.51 -2.79
N GLU A 41 42.36 -4.43 -1.50
CA GLU A 41 42.72 -5.42 -0.49
C GLU A 41 41.55 -5.66 0.47
N ALA A 42 41.37 -6.92 0.89
CA ALA A 42 40.38 -7.31 1.89
C ALA A 42 41.04 -8.08 3.04
N TYR A 43 40.54 -7.86 4.22
CA TYR A 43 41.00 -8.49 5.47
C TYR A 43 39.78 -8.92 6.28
N VAL A 44 39.98 -9.95 7.12
CA VAL A 44 39.07 -10.26 8.22
C VAL A 44 39.80 -10.00 9.54
N ILE A 45 39.11 -9.40 10.49
CA ILE A 45 39.61 -9.14 11.84
C ILE A 45 38.83 -10.07 12.77
N ILE A 46 39.57 -10.98 13.45
CA ILE A 46 39.06 -11.95 14.43
C ILE A 46 39.88 -11.79 15.71
N ASN A 47 39.21 -11.58 16.85
CA ASN A 47 39.89 -11.37 18.14
C ASN A 47 41.04 -10.33 18.04
N GLU A 48 40.77 -9.19 17.42
CA GLU A 48 41.71 -8.09 17.15
C GLU A 48 42.85 -8.44 16.17
N GLN A 49 42.93 -9.67 15.72
CA GLN A 49 43.94 -10.10 14.76
C GLN A 49 43.49 -9.86 13.33
N ARG A 50 44.18 -9.00 12.60
CA ARG A 50 43.96 -8.67 11.18
C ARG A 50 44.60 -9.72 10.28
N MET A 51 43.82 -10.44 9.47
CA MET A 51 44.25 -11.48 8.57
C MET A 51 43.90 -11.13 7.11
N PRO A 52 44.90 -11.21 6.17
CA PRO A 52 44.64 -10.87 4.77
C PRO A 52 43.82 -11.97 4.08
N MET A 53 42.84 -11.54 3.29
CA MET A 53 42.10 -12.43 2.40
C MET A 53 42.74 -12.48 1.02
N LYS A 54 42.75 -13.65 0.41
CA LYS A 54 43.29 -13.87 -0.92
C LYS A 54 42.22 -13.56 -1.98
N ARG A 55 42.55 -12.64 -2.90
CA ARG A 55 41.69 -12.37 -4.06
C ARG A 55 41.77 -13.51 -5.07
N LEU A 56 40.64 -14.03 -5.54
CA LEU A 56 40.63 -14.97 -6.67
C LEU A 56 41.00 -14.21 -7.96
N PRO A 57 41.92 -14.79 -8.78
CA PRO A 57 42.43 -14.09 -9.97
C PRO A 57 41.33 -13.64 -10.92
N ALA A 58 41.41 -12.39 -11.36
CA ALA A 58 40.44 -11.73 -12.28
C ALA A 58 39.00 -11.69 -11.76
N THR A 59 38.80 -11.62 -10.44
CA THR A 59 37.48 -11.50 -9.83
C THR A 59 37.48 -10.48 -8.70
N ASP A 60 36.28 -10.12 -8.20
CA ASP A 60 36.08 -9.32 -7.00
C ASP A 60 35.73 -10.20 -5.77
N LEU A 61 36.04 -11.48 -5.85
CA LEU A 61 35.84 -12.44 -4.78
C LEU A 61 37.14 -12.64 -3.98
N PHE A 62 37.02 -12.53 -2.66
CA PHE A 62 38.11 -12.74 -1.70
C PHE A 62 37.79 -13.95 -0.83
N GLU A 63 38.78 -14.73 -0.48
CA GLU A 63 38.64 -15.89 0.42
C GLU A 63 39.78 -16.03 1.40
N ILE A 64 39.47 -16.62 2.56
CA ILE A 64 40.46 -17.03 3.56
C ILE A 64 40.07 -18.37 4.15
N GLU A 65 41.03 -19.21 4.42
CA GLU A 65 40.89 -20.46 5.16
C GLU A 65 41.05 -20.19 6.65
N LEU A 66 40.07 -20.59 7.46
CA LEU A 66 40.05 -20.45 8.91
C LEU A 66 40.21 -21.82 9.58
N THR A 67 40.79 -21.84 10.78
CA THR A 67 41.05 -23.07 11.53
C THR A 67 39.82 -23.66 12.21
N GLN A 68 38.82 -22.85 12.46
CA GLN A 68 37.56 -23.23 13.12
C GLN A 68 36.39 -22.35 12.67
N HIS A 69 35.19 -22.72 13.10
CA HIS A 69 34.00 -21.87 12.95
C HIS A 69 34.10 -20.67 13.91
N TYR A 70 33.77 -19.48 13.39
CA TYR A 70 33.60 -18.26 14.17
C TYR A 70 32.17 -17.73 13.99
N PRO A 71 31.40 -17.45 15.07
CA PRO A 71 30.16 -16.73 14.97
C PRO A 71 30.34 -15.35 14.34
N VAL A 72 29.30 -14.83 13.66
CA VAL A 72 29.38 -13.57 12.92
C VAL A 72 29.75 -12.36 13.81
N GLN A 73 29.45 -12.42 15.11
CA GLN A 73 29.79 -11.37 16.08
C GLN A 73 31.31 -11.32 16.41
N GLU A 74 32.03 -12.39 16.14
CA GLU A 74 33.45 -12.52 16.49
C GLU A 74 34.40 -12.03 15.40
N TYR A 75 33.86 -11.65 14.22
CA TYR A 75 34.66 -11.14 13.13
C TYR A 75 34.00 -10.00 12.37
N ILE A 76 34.86 -9.13 11.81
CA ILE A 76 34.45 -8.01 10.97
C ILE A 76 35.36 -7.95 9.74
N PHE A 77 34.79 -7.60 8.59
CA PHE A 77 35.60 -7.36 7.40
C PHE A 77 36.18 -5.95 7.41
N GLU A 78 37.40 -5.84 6.90
CA GLU A 78 38.04 -4.56 6.63
C GLU A 78 38.53 -4.57 5.18
N THR A 79 38.20 -3.52 4.43
CA THR A 79 38.60 -3.39 3.03
C THR A 79 39.29 -2.07 2.78
N LEU A 80 40.30 -2.11 1.88
CA LEU A 80 40.98 -0.94 1.35
C LEU A 80 40.55 -0.75 -0.10
N ASN A 81 39.93 0.38 -0.41
CA ASN A 81 39.49 0.70 -1.78
C ASN A 81 40.66 1.26 -2.63
N ASP A 82 40.41 1.53 -3.91
CA ASP A 82 41.41 2.07 -4.84
C ASP A 82 41.93 3.45 -4.42
N ASP A 83 41.16 4.22 -3.65
CA ASP A 83 41.53 5.54 -3.10
C ASP A 83 42.26 5.43 -1.75
N ASN A 84 42.65 4.23 -1.32
CA ASN A 84 43.26 3.92 -0.02
C ASN A 84 42.41 4.27 1.21
N GLN A 85 41.07 4.29 1.06
CA GLN A 85 40.15 4.45 2.19
C GLN A 85 39.86 3.09 2.81
N LEU A 86 39.92 3.03 4.14
CA LEU A 86 39.57 1.85 4.93
C LEU A 86 38.07 1.89 5.28
N SER A 87 37.40 0.74 5.14
CA SER A 87 36.01 0.54 5.57
C SER A 87 35.93 -0.75 6.38
N ARG A 88 35.20 -0.71 7.50
CA ARG A 88 34.83 -1.88 8.31
C ARG A 88 33.34 -2.11 8.24
N PHE A 89 32.93 -3.37 8.10
CA PHE A 89 31.52 -3.74 7.96
C PHE A 89 31.33 -5.24 8.23
N HIS A 90 30.07 -5.62 8.53
CA HIS A 90 29.63 -7.02 8.51
C HIS A 90 29.08 -7.35 7.12
N ASP A 91 29.35 -8.55 6.63
CA ASP A 91 28.84 -8.97 5.31
C ASP A 91 27.46 -9.61 5.45
N PRO A 92 26.45 -9.18 4.66
CA PRO A 92 25.10 -9.73 4.68
C PRO A 92 25.04 -11.25 4.58
N TYR A 93 25.96 -11.85 3.84
CA TYR A 93 25.96 -13.30 3.56
C TYR A 93 26.47 -14.17 4.71
N CYS A 94 26.83 -13.57 5.82
CA CYS A 94 27.22 -14.26 7.04
C CYS A 94 26.05 -14.52 8.01
N PHE A 95 24.84 -14.06 7.67
CA PHE A 95 23.66 -14.16 8.53
C PHE A 95 22.71 -15.29 8.11
N SER A 96 22.09 -15.92 9.10
CA SER A 96 21.09 -16.98 8.88
C SER A 96 19.75 -16.41 8.38
N PRO A 97 18.87 -17.24 7.79
CA PRO A 97 17.51 -16.83 7.42
C PRO A 97 16.73 -16.27 8.61
N ILE A 98 15.87 -15.29 8.33
CA ILE A 98 15.04 -14.62 9.34
C ILE A 98 13.55 -14.91 9.09
N LEU A 99 13.14 -14.99 7.80
CA LEU A 99 11.77 -15.30 7.43
C LEU A 99 11.36 -16.67 8.00
N LYS A 100 10.24 -16.70 8.72
CA LYS A 100 9.69 -17.93 9.26
C LYS A 100 8.85 -18.66 8.22
N ASP A 101 8.92 -19.97 8.20
CA ASP A 101 8.12 -20.83 7.31
C ASP A 101 6.61 -20.62 7.52
N GLU A 102 6.19 -20.34 8.76
CA GLU A 102 4.80 -20.04 9.09
C GLU A 102 4.31 -18.74 8.42
N ASP A 103 5.11 -17.66 8.47
CA ASP A 103 4.77 -16.38 7.83
C ASP A 103 4.68 -16.54 6.32
N ALA A 104 5.62 -17.27 5.71
CA ALA A 104 5.60 -17.57 4.28
C ALA A 104 4.38 -18.41 3.88
N TYR A 105 4.03 -19.44 4.67
CA TYR A 105 2.85 -20.27 4.44
C TYR A 105 1.55 -19.46 4.53
N LEU A 106 1.38 -18.69 5.60
CA LEU A 106 0.19 -17.86 5.80
C LEU A 106 0.04 -16.80 4.69
N PHE A 107 1.15 -16.20 4.25
CA PHE A 107 1.12 -15.24 3.14
C PHE A 107 0.62 -15.89 1.85
N ASN A 108 1.18 -17.05 1.49
CA ASN A 108 0.82 -17.76 0.25
C ASN A 108 -0.59 -18.40 0.32
N SER A 109 -1.11 -18.68 1.52
CA SER A 109 -2.48 -19.17 1.69
C SER A 109 -3.55 -18.07 1.69
N GLY A 110 -3.15 -16.80 1.71
CA GLY A 110 -4.05 -15.65 1.78
C GLY A 110 -4.59 -15.39 3.19
N GLU A 111 -3.92 -15.91 4.23
CA GLU A 111 -4.35 -15.82 5.63
C GLU A 111 -3.45 -14.89 6.48
N HIS A 112 -2.42 -14.29 5.87
CA HIS A 112 -1.53 -13.39 6.59
C HIS A 112 -2.03 -11.93 6.52
N PHE A 113 -2.88 -11.55 7.46
CA PHE A 113 -3.48 -10.21 7.50
C PHE A 113 -2.56 -9.11 8.05
N TYR A 114 -1.39 -9.47 8.56
CA TYR A 114 -0.36 -8.56 9.07
C TYR A 114 0.96 -8.71 8.30
N ALA A 115 0.88 -8.99 6.99
CA ALA A 115 2.08 -9.17 6.16
C ALA A 115 3.02 -7.96 6.21
N TYR A 116 2.49 -6.75 6.40
CA TYR A 116 3.29 -5.54 6.58
C TYR A 116 4.21 -5.58 7.82
N LYS A 117 3.99 -6.51 8.76
CA LYS A 117 4.88 -6.68 9.93
C LYS A 117 6.14 -7.46 9.62
N PHE A 118 6.21 -8.16 8.47
CA PHE A 118 7.42 -8.89 8.06
C PHE A 118 7.86 -8.57 6.63
N MET A 119 6.99 -8.26 5.70
CA MET A 119 7.31 -7.83 4.34
C MET A 119 7.86 -6.41 4.30
N GLY A 120 8.60 -6.09 3.21
CA GLY A 120 9.20 -4.77 3.02
C GLY A 120 10.51 -4.58 3.77
N ALA A 121 10.97 -3.32 3.82
CA ALA A 121 12.17 -2.93 4.57
C ALA A 121 11.83 -2.52 6.01
N ARG A 122 12.66 -2.95 6.96
CA ARG A 122 12.53 -2.57 8.38
C ARG A 122 13.83 -2.68 9.13
N SER A 123 14.01 -1.85 10.14
CA SER A 123 15.10 -1.99 11.09
C SER A 123 15.02 -3.35 11.79
N TYR A 124 16.14 -4.03 11.89
CA TYR A 124 16.25 -5.35 12.50
C TYR A 124 17.59 -5.50 13.21
N SER A 125 17.63 -6.32 14.25
CA SER A 125 18.86 -6.68 14.94
C SER A 125 19.00 -8.20 14.94
N GLN A 126 20.10 -8.70 14.41
CA GLN A 126 20.43 -10.13 14.42
C GLN A 126 21.81 -10.33 15.02
N ASN A 127 21.90 -11.19 16.04
CA ASN A 127 23.17 -11.44 16.74
C ASN A 127 23.81 -10.15 17.30
N ASP A 128 23.01 -9.25 17.87
CA ASP A 128 23.42 -7.93 18.39
C ASP A 128 24.01 -6.96 17.33
N ILE A 129 23.87 -7.27 16.05
CA ILE A 129 24.26 -6.42 14.93
C ILE A 129 23.01 -5.79 14.35
N ASN A 130 22.97 -4.45 14.33
CA ASN A 130 21.87 -3.70 13.79
C ASN A 130 21.98 -3.53 12.28
N GLY A 131 20.84 -3.46 11.60
CA GLY A 131 20.76 -3.27 10.16
C GLY A 131 19.33 -3.20 9.68
N VAL A 132 19.12 -3.50 8.41
CA VAL A 132 17.80 -3.49 7.77
C VAL A 132 17.53 -4.85 7.12
N LEU A 133 16.36 -5.40 7.43
CA LEU A 133 15.83 -6.59 6.77
C LEU A 133 14.93 -6.17 5.63
N PHE A 134 15.17 -6.74 4.45
CA PHE A 134 14.37 -6.56 3.24
C PHE A 134 13.69 -7.88 2.88
N ILE A 135 12.39 -7.86 2.67
CA ILE A 135 11.61 -9.04 2.26
C ILE A 135 10.63 -8.63 1.16
N VAL A 136 10.61 -9.39 0.04
CA VAL A 136 9.73 -9.13 -1.10
C VAL A 136 9.25 -10.43 -1.74
N TRP A 137 8.03 -10.41 -2.30
CA TRP A 137 7.45 -11.52 -3.02
C TRP A 137 7.62 -11.32 -4.53
N ALA A 138 8.35 -12.23 -5.18
CA ALA A 138 8.63 -12.24 -6.62
C ALA A 138 8.88 -13.69 -7.11
N PRO A 139 7.84 -14.52 -7.24
CA PRO A 139 7.96 -15.97 -7.49
C PRO A 139 8.53 -16.30 -8.88
N ASN A 140 8.39 -15.41 -9.86
CA ASN A 140 8.88 -15.62 -11.21
C ASN A 140 10.26 -14.97 -11.46
N ALA A 141 10.90 -14.47 -10.42
CA ALA A 141 12.25 -13.96 -10.49
C ALA A 141 13.29 -15.10 -10.50
N SER A 142 14.37 -14.92 -11.26
CA SER A 142 15.60 -15.72 -11.14
C SER A 142 16.61 -15.10 -10.18
N ARG A 143 16.50 -13.80 -9.92
CA ARG A 143 17.29 -13.03 -8.95
C ARG A 143 16.49 -11.80 -8.53
N VAL A 144 16.55 -11.48 -7.26
CA VAL A 144 16.14 -10.20 -6.70
C VAL A 144 17.32 -9.61 -5.96
N SER A 145 17.55 -8.31 -6.10
CA SER A 145 18.62 -7.60 -5.39
C SER A 145 18.10 -6.30 -4.81
N VAL A 146 18.58 -5.93 -3.62
CA VAL A 146 18.34 -4.61 -3.05
C VAL A 146 19.35 -3.64 -3.64
N VAL A 147 18.88 -2.52 -4.20
CA VAL A 147 19.72 -1.48 -4.78
C VAL A 147 19.40 -0.11 -4.20
N GLY A 148 20.44 0.71 -4.02
CA GLY A 148 20.33 2.06 -3.46
C GLY A 148 21.64 2.80 -3.52
N GLY A 149 21.71 4.02 -2.99
CA GLY A 149 22.95 4.80 -2.93
C GLY A 149 24.07 4.10 -2.17
N PHE A 150 23.71 3.29 -1.16
CA PHE A 150 24.66 2.52 -0.32
C PHE A 150 25.41 1.42 -1.07
N ASN A 151 24.99 1.04 -2.27
CA ASN A 151 25.66 0.06 -3.12
C ASN A 151 25.77 0.52 -4.59
N TYR A 152 25.75 1.83 -4.82
CA TYR A 152 25.87 2.45 -6.15
C TYR A 152 24.79 2.01 -7.15
N TRP A 153 23.63 1.55 -6.67
CA TRP A 153 22.54 0.99 -7.48
C TRP A 153 22.98 -0.24 -8.30
N ASP A 154 23.97 -0.98 -7.81
CA ASP A 154 24.53 -2.17 -8.47
C ASP A 154 23.91 -3.46 -7.89
N GLY A 155 22.99 -4.09 -8.63
CA GLY A 155 22.30 -5.30 -8.22
C GLY A 155 23.19 -6.55 -8.06
N ARG A 156 24.48 -6.45 -8.39
CA ARG A 156 25.43 -7.54 -8.14
C ARG A 156 25.93 -7.60 -6.70
N ILE A 157 25.75 -6.49 -5.94
CA ILE A 157 26.34 -6.35 -4.60
C ILE A 157 25.45 -6.97 -3.53
N HIS A 158 24.14 -6.77 -3.61
CA HIS A 158 23.19 -7.24 -2.59
C HIS A 158 22.06 -8.10 -3.18
N PRO A 159 22.39 -9.21 -3.90
CA PRO A 159 21.36 -10.18 -4.26
C PRO A 159 20.81 -10.89 -3.03
N MET A 160 19.49 -11.11 -3.04
CA MET A 160 18.73 -11.69 -1.94
C MET A 160 18.73 -13.22 -2.00
N ARG A 161 18.41 -13.85 -0.88
CA ARG A 161 18.12 -15.28 -0.75
C ARG A 161 16.70 -15.59 -1.13
N SER A 162 16.47 -16.61 -1.95
CA SER A 162 15.14 -17.15 -2.23
C SER A 162 14.69 -18.11 -1.12
N ASN A 163 13.48 -17.95 -0.63
CA ASN A 163 12.82 -18.93 0.24
C ASN A 163 12.04 -19.97 -0.60
N GLY A 164 12.72 -20.60 -1.55
CA GLY A 164 12.24 -21.73 -2.33
C GLY A 164 10.86 -21.52 -2.97
N ALA A 165 9.94 -22.46 -2.70
CA ALA A 165 8.62 -22.50 -3.34
C ALA A 165 7.68 -21.37 -2.92
N SER A 166 7.98 -20.62 -1.85
CA SER A 166 7.15 -19.50 -1.41
C SER A 166 7.20 -18.31 -2.38
N GLY A 167 8.25 -18.21 -3.20
CA GLY A 167 8.51 -17.06 -4.05
C GLY A 167 8.90 -15.79 -3.30
N ILE A 168 9.17 -15.91 -2.00
CA ILE A 168 9.60 -14.79 -1.15
C ILE A 168 11.13 -14.74 -1.14
N TRP A 169 11.66 -13.53 -1.17
CA TRP A 169 13.09 -13.23 -1.12
C TRP A 169 13.40 -12.40 0.11
N GLU A 170 14.53 -12.69 0.76
CA GLU A 170 14.96 -11.95 1.94
C GLU A 170 16.45 -11.59 1.89
N LEU A 171 16.82 -10.47 2.52
CA LEU A 171 18.21 -10.08 2.78
C LEU A 171 18.26 -9.18 4.00
N PHE A 172 19.10 -9.54 4.97
CA PHE A 172 19.51 -8.64 6.05
C PHE A 172 20.78 -7.91 5.62
N ILE A 173 20.77 -6.59 5.59
CA ILE A 173 21.95 -5.76 5.32
C ILE A 173 22.35 -5.09 6.64
N PRO A 174 23.45 -5.54 7.27
CA PRO A 174 23.96 -4.94 8.50
C PRO A 174 24.54 -3.55 8.25
N ASP A 175 24.66 -2.77 9.31
CA ASP A 175 25.35 -1.46 9.36
C ASP A 175 24.76 -0.41 8.38
N ILE A 176 23.55 -0.62 7.83
CA ILE A 176 22.85 0.35 7.01
C ILE A 176 21.89 1.20 7.86
N GLU A 177 21.85 2.50 7.58
CA GLU A 177 20.99 3.45 8.28
C GLU A 177 19.61 3.57 7.62
N THR A 178 18.63 4.06 8.38
CA THR A 178 17.30 4.44 7.89
C THR A 178 17.36 5.72 7.04
N GLY A 179 16.30 5.99 6.28
CA GLY A 179 16.22 7.19 5.43
C GLY A 179 16.87 7.07 4.06
N HIS A 180 17.61 6.01 3.78
CA HIS A 180 18.18 5.78 2.45
C HIS A 180 17.12 5.35 1.43
N PRO A 181 17.14 5.89 0.20
CA PRO A 181 16.30 5.41 -0.89
C PRO A 181 16.80 4.06 -1.41
N TYR A 182 15.86 3.18 -1.72
CA TYR A 182 16.13 1.85 -2.28
C TYR A 182 15.05 1.41 -3.26
N LYS A 183 15.41 0.43 -4.11
CA LYS A 183 14.52 -0.35 -4.97
C LYS A 183 14.90 -1.82 -4.96
N TYR A 184 14.01 -2.66 -5.49
CA TYR A 184 14.35 -4.02 -5.87
C TYR A 184 14.72 -4.06 -7.36
N GLU A 185 15.90 -4.60 -7.68
CA GLU A 185 16.27 -5.00 -9.03
C GLU A 185 15.85 -6.45 -9.22
N ILE A 186 14.88 -6.67 -10.08
CA ILE A 186 14.26 -7.98 -10.30
C ILE A 186 14.65 -8.47 -11.68
N ARG A 187 15.23 -9.68 -11.75
CA ARG A 187 15.50 -10.37 -13.01
C ARG A 187 14.46 -11.44 -13.24
N ASN A 188 13.67 -11.30 -14.29
CA ASN A 188 12.69 -12.31 -14.67
C ASN A 188 13.39 -13.64 -15.05
N ARG A 189 12.77 -14.76 -14.67
CA ARG A 189 13.34 -16.10 -14.89
C ARG A 189 13.34 -16.50 -16.36
N ASP A 190 12.28 -16.20 -17.09
CA ASP A 190 12.05 -16.70 -18.44
C ASP A 190 12.66 -15.78 -19.49
N SER A 191 12.38 -14.47 -19.43
CA SER A 191 12.91 -13.50 -20.38
C SER A 191 14.36 -13.08 -20.07
N GLY A 192 14.75 -13.10 -18.79
CA GLY A 192 16.03 -12.58 -18.30
C GLY A 192 16.09 -11.06 -18.22
N ASP A 193 15.00 -10.36 -18.49
CA ASP A 193 14.89 -8.91 -18.38
C ASP A 193 15.04 -8.45 -16.94
N ILE A 194 15.57 -7.24 -16.78
CA ILE A 194 15.81 -6.64 -15.47
C ILE A 194 14.92 -5.40 -15.34
N SER A 195 14.16 -5.34 -14.25
CA SER A 195 13.34 -4.19 -13.88
C SER A 195 13.73 -3.63 -12.50
N LEU A 196 13.53 -2.32 -12.32
CA LEU A 196 13.70 -1.63 -11.04
C LEU A 196 12.33 -1.30 -10.46
N LYS A 197 11.98 -1.92 -9.34
CA LYS A 197 10.67 -1.80 -8.70
C LYS A 197 10.77 -1.14 -7.32
N MET A 198 9.82 -0.28 -7.01
CA MET A 198 9.62 0.14 -5.63
C MET A 198 9.12 -1.04 -4.78
N ASP A 199 9.33 -0.96 -3.49
CA ASP A 199 8.83 -1.99 -2.56
C ASP A 199 7.30 -1.91 -2.45
N PRO A 200 6.56 -2.99 -2.74
CA PRO A 200 5.10 -3.01 -2.59
C PRO A 200 4.61 -2.73 -1.16
N PHE A 201 5.45 -3.04 -0.15
CA PHE A 201 5.18 -2.80 1.26
C PHE A 201 5.89 -1.57 1.84
N ALA A 202 6.39 -0.67 0.97
CA ALA A 202 7.06 0.55 1.42
C ALA A 202 6.16 1.39 2.33
N ARG A 203 6.65 1.75 3.50
CA ARG A 203 5.96 2.63 4.46
C ARG A 203 6.23 4.11 4.22
N GLU A 204 7.27 4.40 3.45
CA GLU A 204 7.66 5.74 3.02
C GLU A 204 8.28 5.69 1.63
N THR A 205 8.08 6.75 0.84
CA THR A 205 8.59 6.89 -0.53
C THR A 205 9.30 8.21 -0.71
N GLU A 206 10.08 8.33 -1.78
CA GLU A 206 10.59 9.62 -2.20
C GLU A 206 9.47 10.56 -2.66
N TYR A 207 9.75 11.86 -2.62
CA TYR A 207 8.90 12.86 -3.26
C TYR A 207 9.10 12.81 -4.79
N ARG A 208 8.00 12.84 -5.53
CA ARG A 208 8.03 12.84 -7.00
C ARG A 208 8.90 13.98 -7.57
N PRO A 209 9.54 13.81 -8.72
CA PRO A 209 9.40 12.70 -9.69
C PRO A 209 10.22 11.46 -9.34
N ALA A 210 10.93 11.45 -8.21
CA ALA A 210 11.63 10.27 -7.74
C ALA A 210 10.64 9.16 -7.35
N THR A 211 11.06 7.89 -7.44
CA THR A 211 10.19 6.73 -7.37
C THR A 211 10.74 5.59 -6.52
N ALA A 212 11.72 5.86 -5.67
CA ALA A 212 12.25 4.85 -4.76
C ALA A 212 11.45 4.81 -3.45
N SER A 213 11.50 3.66 -2.82
CA SER A 213 11.08 3.47 -1.43
C SER A 213 12.14 4.02 -0.50
N ILE A 214 11.76 4.44 0.69
CA ILE A 214 12.68 4.91 1.74
C ILE A 214 12.73 3.86 2.84
N ILE A 215 13.94 3.53 3.33
CA ILE A 215 14.10 2.70 4.52
C ILE A 215 13.46 3.44 5.71
N PRO A 216 12.38 2.88 6.31
CA PRO A 216 11.61 3.61 7.31
C PRO A 216 12.42 3.84 8.59
N SER A 217 12.14 4.94 9.30
CA SER A 217 12.63 5.16 10.66
C SER A 217 12.14 4.05 11.58
N SER A 218 12.95 3.73 12.59
CA SER A 218 12.57 2.81 13.67
C SER A 218 11.80 3.49 14.80
N ASP A 219 11.65 4.80 14.74
CA ASP A 219 10.97 5.55 15.80
C ASP A 219 9.45 5.40 15.66
N ASP A 220 8.81 4.95 16.75
CA ASP A 220 7.36 4.83 16.82
C ASP A 220 6.72 6.19 17.16
N TYR A 221 5.61 6.52 16.49
CA TYR A 221 4.81 7.68 16.84
C TYR A 221 4.15 7.49 18.22
N LYS A 222 4.18 8.54 19.06
CA LYS A 222 3.57 8.50 20.40
C LYS A 222 2.15 9.05 20.37
N TRP A 223 1.19 8.17 20.26
CA TRP A 223 -0.24 8.49 20.22
C TRP A 223 -0.77 9.08 21.53
N ALA A 224 -1.65 10.06 21.43
CA ALA A 224 -2.34 10.69 22.57
C ALA A 224 -3.88 10.55 22.49
N ASP A 225 -4.39 9.71 21.57
CA ASP A 225 -5.80 9.53 21.22
C ASP A 225 -6.53 8.40 21.98
N GLN A 226 -5.97 7.86 23.06
CA GLN A 226 -6.51 6.70 23.79
C GLN A 226 -7.99 6.87 24.19
N LYS A 227 -8.41 8.11 24.51
CA LYS A 227 -9.80 8.41 24.85
C LYS A 227 -10.73 8.24 23.67
N TRP A 228 -10.29 8.64 22.47
CA TRP A 228 -11.03 8.47 21.24
C TRP A 228 -11.17 7.00 20.86
N ILE A 229 -10.08 6.23 20.91
CA ILE A 229 -10.08 4.80 20.60
C ILE A 229 -11.03 4.04 21.53
N ALA A 230 -11.02 4.33 22.83
CA ALA A 230 -11.97 3.72 23.78
C ALA A 230 -13.42 4.09 23.44
N LYS A 231 -13.70 5.36 23.14
CA LYS A 231 -15.04 5.83 22.72
C LYS A 231 -15.49 5.16 21.42
N ARG A 232 -14.61 5.03 20.44
CA ARG A 232 -14.90 4.39 19.12
C ARG A 232 -15.33 2.95 19.27
N THR A 233 -14.70 2.19 20.15
CA THR A 233 -15.03 0.76 20.37
C THR A 233 -16.48 0.55 20.79
N ASP A 234 -17.05 1.50 21.55
CA ASP A 234 -18.41 1.45 22.06
C ASP A 234 -19.39 2.30 21.24
N PHE A 235 -18.96 2.86 20.11
CA PHE A 235 -19.77 3.78 19.31
C PHE A 235 -20.87 3.03 18.54
N ASP A 236 -22.12 3.31 18.88
CA ASP A 236 -23.29 2.77 18.20
C ASP A 236 -23.59 3.58 16.92
N TRP A 237 -22.86 3.31 15.86
CA TRP A 237 -22.95 4.03 14.60
C TRP A 237 -24.30 3.88 13.88
N LEU A 238 -25.12 2.88 14.22
CA LEU A 238 -26.47 2.72 13.69
C LEU A 238 -27.47 3.70 14.30
N HIS A 239 -27.23 4.18 15.53
CA HIS A 239 -28.15 5.03 16.27
C HIS A 239 -27.56 6.39 16.66
N GLN A 240 -26.35 6.70 16.17
CA GLN A 240 -25.69 7.99 16.41
C GLN A 240 -25.52 8.76 15.11
N PRO A 241 -25.66 10.10 15.13
CA PRO A 241 -25.52 10.89 13.91
C PRO A 241 -24.07 10.86 13.41
N LEU A 242 -23.91 10.61 12.12
CA LEU A 242 -22.65 10.74 11.38
C LEU A 242 -22.80 11.91 10.40
N SER A 243 -21.92 12.90 10.50
CA SER A 243 -21.80 13.99 9.54
C SER A 243 -20.35 14.03 9.06
N ILE A 244 -20.14 13.69 7.79
CA ILE A 244 -18.83 13.44 7.20
C ILE A 244 -18.46 14.59 6.27
N TYR A 245 -17.26 15.16 6.45
CA TYR A 245 -16.68 16.14 5.56
C TYR A 245 -15.67 15.45 4.63
N GLU A 246 -16.05 15.26 3.37
CA GLU A 246 -15.18 14.70 2.35
C GLU A 246 -14.20 15.78 1.85
N MET A 247 -12.90 15.47 1.78
CA MET A 247 -11.90 16.44 1.36
C MET A 247 -10.71 15.84 0.62
N HIS A 248 -10.19 16.58 -0.34
CA HIS A 248 -8.92 16.32 -1.00
C HIS A 248 -7.85 17.25 -0.42
N LEU A 249 -6.83 16.68 0.23
CA LEU A 249 -5.77 17.44 0.92
C LEU A 249 -5.04 18.43 -0.02
N GLY A 250 -4.81 18.02 -1.27
CA GLY A 250 -4.07 18.82 -2.24
C GLY A 250 -4.81 20.03 -2.80
N SER A 251 -6.15 20.12 -2.63
CA SER A 251 -6.96 21.21 -3.19
C SER A 251 -7.79 21.97 -2.18
N CYS A 252 -7.94 21.47 -0.94
CA CYS A 252 -8.77 22.13 0.07
C CYS A 252 -8.20 23.49 0.49
N GLN A 253 -6.89 23.58 0.67
CA GLN A 253 -6.16 24.80 0.97
C GLN A 253 -4.72 24.71 0.42
N LYS A 254 -4.17 25.84 0.05
CA LYS A 254 -2.78 26.00 -0.38
C LYS A 254 -2.07 27.00 0.53
N ALA A 255 -0.74 26.92 0.58
CA ALA A 255 0.09 27.97 1.14
C ALA A 255 0.05 29.22 0.25
N GLU A 256 0.52 30.36 0.76
CA GLU A 256 0.51 31.65 0.02
C GLU A 256 1.32 31.60 -1.28
N ASP A 257 2.37 30.77 -1.32
CA ASP A 257 3.22 30.55 -2.49
C ASP A 257 2.64 29.50 -3.47
N GLY A 258 1.45 28.94 -3.18
CA GLY A 258 0.78 27.94 -3.98
C GLY A 258 1.24 26.49 -3.71
N SER A 259 2.19 26.26 -2.81
CA SER A 259 2.62 24.91 -2.41
C SER A 259 1.55 24.16 -1.60
N TYR A 260 1.73 22.84 -1.45
CA TYR A 260 0.89 22.05 -0.56
C TYR A 260 1.17 22.39 0.91
N LEU A 261 0.12 22.41 1.71
CA LEU A 261 0.27 22.41 3.17
C LEU A 261 0.68 21.01 3.64
N SER A 262 1.45 20.96 4.74
CA SER A 262 1.77 19.68 5.39
C SER A 262 0.56 19.10 6.12
N TYR A 263 0.60 17.79 6.42
CA TYR A 263 -0.41 17.12 7.25
C TYR A 263 -0.66 17.88 8.55
N THR A 264 0.41 18.31 9.24
CA THR A 264 0.34 19.04 10.49
C THR A 264 -0.35 20.40 10.34
N GLN A 265 0.02 21.17 9.32
CA GLN A 265 -0.59 22.48 9.03
C GLN A 265 -2.06 22.36 8.65
N ILE A 266 -2.42 21.29 7.90
CA ILE A 266 -3.82 21.04 7.54
C ILE A 266 -4.64 20.70 8.79
N ALA A 267 -4.15 19.83 9.67
CA ALA A 267 -4.85 19.44 10.90
C ALA A 267 -5.21 20.66 11.75
N GLU A 268 -4.23 21.54 12.02
CA GLU A 268 -4.41 22.73 12.84
C GLU A 268 -5.42 23.72 12.25
N LYS A 269 -5.45 23.89 10.91
CA LYS A 269 -6.41 24.76 10.24
C LYS A 269 -7.80 24.15 10.10
N LEU A 270 -7.87 22.83 9.93
CA LEU A 270 -9.10 22.10 9.65
C LEU A 270 -9.99 21.96 10.89
N VAL A 271 -9.41 21.62 12.03
CA VAL A 271 -10.16 21.33 13.27
C VAL A 271 -11.13 22.46 13.67
N PRO A 272 -10.72 23.74 13.76
CA PRO A 272 -11.65 24.83 14.08
C PRO A 272 -12.80 24.95 13.09
N TYR A 273 -12.56 24.70 11.81
CA TYR A 273 -13.55 24.76 10.74
C TYR A 273 -14.57 23.62 10.88
N ILE A 274 -14.11 22.39 11.04
CA ILE A 274 -14.95 21.19 11.19
C ILE A 274 -15.85 21.30 12.44
N LYS A 275 -15.26 21.69 13.57
CA LYS A 275 -16.02 21.88 14.83
C LYS A 275 -17.08 22.98 14.71
N LYS A 276 -16.76 24.10 14.07
CA LYS A 276 -17.72 25.21 13.85
C LYS A 276 -18.91 24.76 13.00
N LEU A 277 -18.72 23.87 12.04
CA LEU A 277 -19.77 23.38 11.17
C LEU A 277 -20.50 22.15 11.73
N GLY A 278 -20.00 21.53 12.81
CA GLY A 278 -20.63 20.39 13.46
C GLY A 278 -20.43 19.05 12.78
N TYR A 279 -19.42 18.92 11.91
CA TYR A 279 -19.04 17.60 11.35
C TYR A 279 -18.44 16.71 12.43
N THR A 280 -18.74 15.42 12.35
CA THR A 280 -18.23 14.40 13.28
C THR A 280 -16.97 13.70 12.77
N HIS A 281 -16.84 13.60 11.46
CA HIS A 281 -15.75 12.90 10.80
C HIS A 281 -15.24 13.66 9.57
N VAL A 282 -14.00 13.39 9.21
CA VAL A 282 -13.39 13.78 7.93
C VAL A 282 -13.15 12.52 7.12
N GLN A 283 -13.53 12.52 5.85
CA GLN A 283 -13.16 11.49 4.88
C GLN A 283 -12.14 12.07 3.91
N LEU A 284 -10.94 11.52 3.94
CA LEU A 284 -9.86 11.91 3.04
C LEU A 284 -9.99 11.16 1.71
N LEU A 285 -9.99 11.89 0.57
CA LEU A 285 -9.68 11.27 -0.72
C LEU A 285 -8.34 10.55 -0.62
N PRO A 286 -8.01 9.59 -1.52
CA PRO A 286 -6.86 8.73 -1.33
C PRO A 286 -5.56 9.50 -1.05
N ILE A 287 -4.92 9.19 0.06
CA ILE A 287 -3.60 9.73 0.45
C ILE A 287 -2.50 8.67 0.39
N THR A 288 -2.83 7.45 0.01
CA THR A 288 -1.85 6.43 -0.38
C THR A 288 -0.98 6.96 -1.52
N GLU A 289 0.33 6.69 -1.51
CA GLU A 289 1.24 7.33 -2.49
C GLU A 289 0.84 7.03 -3.93
N PHE A 290 0.92 8.05 -4.79
CA PHE A 290 0.51 8.01 -6.19
C PHE A 290 1.38 8.94 -7.06
N PRO A 291 1.64 8.61 -8.36
CA PRO A 291 2.57 9.36 -9.20
C PRO A 291 1.96 10.63 -9.81
N TYR A 292 0.66 10.60 -10.15
CA TYR A 292 0.00 11.61 -10.97
C TYR A 292 -1.05 12.41 -10.21
N ASP A 293 -0.85 13.71 -10.04
CA ASP A 293 -1.77 14.61 -9.30
C ASP A 293 -3.19 14.64 -9.86
N GLY A 294 -3.33 14.52 -11.18
CA GLY A 294 -4.64 14.53 -11.84
C GLY A 294 -5.52 13.33 -11.50
N SER A 295 -4.94 12.27 -10.91
CA SER A 295 -5.69 11.12 -10.41
C SER A 295 -6.31 11.34 -9.03
N TRP A 296 -5.96 12.43 -8.32
CA TRP A 296 -6.38 12.74 -6.93
C TRP A 296 -6.09 11.61 -5.93
N GLY A 297 -5.15 10.74 -6.25
CA GLY A 297 -4.76 9.60 -5.44
C GLY A 297 -5.41 8.27 -5.85
N TYR A 298 -6.32 8.24 -6.81
CA TYR A 298 -6.97 6.99 -7.26
C TYR A 298 -6.09 6.08 -8.11
N GLN A 299 -4.88 6.53 -8.50
CA GLN A 299 -3.87 5.69 -9.17
C GLN A 299 -2.73 5.34 -8.21
N VAL A 300 -3.01 4.47 -7.26
CA VAL A 300 -2.12 4.12 -6.15
C VAL A 300 -0.90 3.33 -6.60
N THR A 301 0.29 3.77 -6.18
CA THR A 301 1.55 3.02 -6.32
C THR A 301 2.09 2.51 -4.99
N GLY A 302 1.81 3.19 -3.87
CA GLY A 302 2.29 2.80 -2.54
C GLY A 302 1.16 2.53 -1.54
N TYR A 303 0.74 1.26 -1.41
CA TYR A 303 -0.41 0.84 -0.61
C TYR A 303 -0.24 0.96 0.91
N PHE A 304 1.00 1.14 1.38
CA PHE A 304 1.35 1.26 2.80
C PHE A 304 2.04 2.60 3.14
N SER A 305 2.11 3.52 2.18
CA SER A 305 2.79 4.80 2.35
C SER A 305 1.81 5.96 2.23
N PRO A 306 1.70 6.82 3.26
CA PRO A 306 1.02 8.10 3.09
C PRO A 306 1.80 8.98 2.11
N SER A 307 1.10 9.73 1.27
CA SER A 307 1.71 10.52 0.20
C SER A 307 2.72 11.53 0.74
N LYS A 308 3.93 11.46 0.20
CA LYS A 308 5.05 12.35 0.52
C LYS A 308 4.77 13.82 0.19
N ARG A 309 3.72 14.10 -0.60
CA ARG A 309 3.28 15.47 -0.96
C ARG A 309 2.99 16.34 0.25
N PHE A 310 2.51 15.72 1.33
CA PHE A 310 2.01 16.42 2.52
C PHE A 310 2.89 16.22 3.75
N GLY A 311 3.98 15.44 3.64
CA GLY A 311 4.90 15.17 4.74
C GLY A 311 5.37 13.73 4.81
N ASN A 312 5.73 13.28 5.99
CA ASN A 312 6.17 11.91 6.27
C ASN A 312 5.09 11.12 7.04
N PRO A 313 5.28 9.82 7.29
CA PRO A 313 4.32 9.01 8.04
C PRO A 313 4.01 9.55 9.46
N HIS A 314 4.98 10.12 10.16
CA HIS A 314 4.74 10.72 11.48
C HIS A 314 3.88 11.99 11.41
N ASP A 315 4.03 12.79 10.34
CA ASP A 315 3.18 13.97 10.12
C ASP A 315 1.72 13.54 9.87
N PHE A 316 1.51 12.42 9.18
CA PHE A 316 0.17 11.87 9.00
C PHE A 316 -0.40 11.28 10.29
N ALA A 317 0.42 10.56 11.08
CA ALA A 317 0.02 10.11 12.40
C ALA A 317 -0.39 11.29 13.31
N TYR A 318 0.38 12.39 13.30
CA TYR A 318 0.02 13.62 13.99
C TYR A 318 -1.34 14.19 13.52
N PHE A 319 -1.59 14.18 12.19
CA PHE A 319 -2.87 14.63 11.65
C PHE A 319 -4.04 13.87 12.26
N VAL A 320 -3.99 12.54 12.27
CA VAL A 320 -5.05 11.70 12.81
C VAL A 320 -5.18 11.90 14.33
N ASP A 321 -4.08 11.83 15.06
CA ASP A 321 -4.04 12.00 16.52
C ASP A 321 -4.62 13.37 16.94
N TYR A 322 -4.26 14.43 16.23
CA TYR A 322 -4.75 15.77 16.49
C TYR A 322 -6.28 15.90 16.27
N LEU A 323 -6.83 15.28 15.22
CA LEU A 323 -8.26 15.24 14.98
C LEU A 323 -8.98 14.45 16.09
N HIS A 324 -8.46 13.27 16.48
CA HIS A 324 -9.01 12.45 17.56
C HIS A 324 -9.04 13.17 18.90
N GLN A 325 -7.98 13.90 19.25
CA GLN A 325 -7.93 14.73 20.47
C GLN A 325 -9.00 15.83 20.47
N HIS A 326 -9.57 16.15 19.32
CA HIS A 326 -10.63 17.13 19.15
C HIS A 326 -12.01 16.52 18.86
N ASP A 327 -12.19 15.21 19.13
CA ASP A 327 -13.43 14.45 18.91
C ASP A 327 -13.89 14.43 17.42
N ILE A 328 -12.96 14.36 16.50
CA ILE A 328 -13.21 14.24 15.05
C ILE A 328 -12.59 12.93 14.57
N GLY A 329 -13.42 12.04 14.00
CA GLY A 329 -12.93 10.80 13.39
C GLY A 329 -12.36 11.01 11.99
N VAL A 330 -11.57 10.04 11.52
CA VAL A 330 -10.91 10.10 10.21
C VAL A 330 -11.16 8.82 9.42
N PHE A 331 -11.79 8.96 8.26
CA PHE A 331 -11.94 7.91 7.26
C PHE A 331 -10.96 8.13 6.09
N LEU A 332 -10.50 7.05 5.52
CA LEU A 332 -9.68 7.07 4.31
C LEU A 332 -10.42 6.43 3.15
N ASP A 333 -10.33 7.08 1.99
CA ASP A 333 -10.70 6.48 0.72
C ASP A 333 -9.58 5.54 0.27
N TRP A 334 -9.87 4.23 0.25
CA TRP A 334 -8.92 3.17 -0.04
C TRP A 334 -9.30 2.46 -1.34
N VAL A 335 -8.31 2.29 -2.23
CA VAL A 335 -8.52 1.88 -3.63
C VAL A 335 -7.99 0.45 -3.88
N PRO A 336 -8.74 -0.61 -3.55
CA PRO A 336 -8.33 -2.00 -3.82
C PRO A 336 -8.77 -2.51 -5.19
N ALA A 337 -9.52 -1.72 -5.96
CA ALA A 337 -10.10 -2.17 -7.22
C ALA A 337 -9.07 -2.22 -8.34
N HIS A 338 -8.13 -1.30 -8.36
CA HIS A 338 -7.20 -1.13 -9.47
C HIS A 338 -5.94 -0.38 -9.08
N PHE A 339 -4.93 -0.38 -9.98
CA PHE A 339 -3.68 0.37 -9.85
C PHE A 339 -3.15 0.79 -11.22
N PRO A 340 -2.26 1.81 -11.30
CA PRO A 340 -1.75 2.32 -12.57
C PRO A 340 -0.74 1.39 -13.21
N LYS A 341 -0.46 1.61 -14.50
CA LYS A 341 0.51 0.86 -15.32
C LYS A 341 1.95 1.35 -15.18
N ASP A 342 2.26 2.12 -14.15
CA ASP A 342 3.60 2.68 -13.92
C ASP A 342 4.63 1.58 -13.68
N ASP A 343 5.66 1.50 -14.53
CA ASP A 343 6.65 0.43 -14.53
C ASP A 343 7.45 0.30 -13.24
N HIS A 344 7.57 1.38 -12.48
CA HIS A 344 8.30 1.36 -11.21
C HIS A 344 7.51 0.75 -10.04
N ALA A 345 6.21 0.50 -10.21
CA ALA A 345 5.30 0.00 -9.17
C ALA A 345 4.86 -1.45 -9.41
N LEU A 346 3.57 -1.76 -9.17
CA LEU A 346 3.07 -3.14 -9.16
C LEU A 346 2.92 -3.78 -10.54
N ALA A 347 2.72 -2.98 -11.60
CA ALA A 347 2.49 -3.49 -12.96
C ALA A 347 3.65 -4.37 -13.42
N ASN A 348 3.36 -5.60 -13.88
CA ASN A 348 4.36 -6.58 -14.32
C ASN A 348 5.53 -6.70 -13.32
N PHE A 349 5.23 -6.86 -12.04
CA PHE A 349 6.18 -6.65 -10.94
C PHE A 349 7.46 -7.50 -11.07
N ASP A 350 7.34 -8.78 -11.34
CA ASP A 350 8.46 -9.69 -11.55
C ASP A 350 8.67 -10.08 -13.02
N GLY A 351 8.15 -9.27 -13.92
CA GLY A 351 8.15 -9.49 -15.36
C GLY A 351 6.95 -10.31 -15.86
N THR A 352 5.97 -10.54 -14.98
CA THR A 352 4.69 -11.21 -15.29
C THR A 352 3.53 -10.42 -14.67
N GLY A 353 2.29 -10.75 -15.04
CA GLY A 353 1.08 -10.28 -14.36
C GLY A 353 0.99 -10.87 -12.95
N LEU A 354 1.79 -10.33 -11.99
CA LEU A 354 1.87 -10.87 -10.64
C LEU A 354 0.73 -10.38 -9.75
N TYR A 355 0.51 -9.08 -9.71
CA TYR A 355 -0.58 -8.44 -8.94
C TYR A 355 -1.85 -8.35 -9.76
N GLU A 356 -1.74 -8.15 -11.06
CA GLU A 356 -2.83 -8.12 -12.03
C GLU A 356 -3.10 -9.50 -12.64
N HIS A 357 -4.21 -9.59 -13.36
CA HIS A 357 -4.53 -10.75 -14.17
C HIS A 357 -3.85 -10.64 -15.55
N GLU A 358 -3.22 -11.70 -16.05
CA GLU A 358 -2.51 -11.71 -17.34
C GLU A 358 -3.46 -11.55 -18.55
N ASP A 359 -4.70 -12.07 -18.47
CA ASP A 359 -5.70 -11.86 -19.52
C ASP A 359 -6.26 -10.42 -19.42
N PRO A 360 -6.05 -9.56 -20.45
CA PRO A 360 -6.54 -8.18 -20.41
C PRO A 360 -8.05 -8.07 -20.27
N LEU A 361 -8.81 -9.11 -20.65
CA LEU A 361 -10.26 -9.16 -20.48
C LEU A 361 -10.68 -9.30 -19.00
N LEU A 362 -9.74 -9.64 -18.12
CA LEU A 362 -9.92 -9.71 -16.67
C LEU A 362 -9.05 -8.70 -15.93
N GLY A 363 -7.90 -8.31 -16.51
CA GLY A 363 -6.82 -7.59 -15.86
C GLY A 363 -6.77 -6.08 -16.14
N GLU A 364 -7.63 -5.52 -17.02
CA GLU A 364 -7.59 -4.10 -17.36
C GLU A 364 -8.94 -3.42 -17.26
N HIS A 365 -8.97 -2.21 -16.69
CA HIS A 365 -10.08 -1.26 -16.84
C HIS A 365 -9.84 -0.38 -18.07
N LYS A 366 -10.67 -0.53 -19.10
CA LYS A 366 -10.55 0.24 -20.35
C LYS A 366 -10.77 1.73 -20.14
N ASP A 367 -11.78 2.10 -19.34
CA ASP A 367 -12.18 3.48 -19.13
C ASP A 367 -11.15 4.27 -18.34
N TRP A 368 -10.45 3.61 -17.41
CA TRP A 368 -9.48 4.27 -16.51
C TRP A 368 -8.03 4.04 -16.94
N GLY A 369 -7.79 3.12 -17.87
CA GLY A 369 -6.44 2.74 -18.30
C GLY A 369 -5.59 2.09 -17.22
N THR A 370 -6.23 1.52 -16.19
CA THR A 370 -5.59 0.91 -15.03
C THR A 370 -5.64 -0.62 -15.10
N LEU A 371 -4.85 -1.28 -14.24
CA LEU A 371 -4.85 -2.73 -14.06
C LEU A 371 -5.76 -3.14 -12.91
N ILE A 372 -6.37 -4.33 -13.02
CA ILE A 372 -7.25 -4.92 -12.01
C ILE A 372 -6.45 -5.97 -11.23
N PHE A 373 -6.56 -5.95 -9.90
CA PHE A 373 -5.96 -6.99 -9.07
C PHE A 373 -6.51 -8.38 -9.36
N ASN A 374 -5.61 -9.38 -9.37
CA ASN A 374 -6.01 -10.78 -9.51
C ASN A 374 -6.47 -11.34 -8.16
N TYR A 375 -7.75 -11.15 -7.82
CA TYR A 375 -8.35 -11.64 -6.59
C TYR A 375 -8.38 -13.18 -6.48
N GLY A 376 -8.12 -13.90 -7.56
CA GLY A 376 -7.95 -15.35 -7.54
C GLY A 376 -6.64 -15.82 -6.89
N ARG A 377 -5.63 -14.92 -6.79
CA ARG A 377 -4.37 -15.22 -6.09
C ARG A 377 -4.50 -14.98 -4.59
N LYS A 378 -4.14 -15.98 -3.82
CA LYS A 378 -4.24 -15.90 -2.35
C LYS A 378 -3.27 -14.86 -1.75
N GLU A 379 -2.10 -14.71 -2.32
CA GLU A 379 -1.10 -13.69 -1.92
C GLU A 379 -1.65 -12.27 -2.08
N ILE A 380 -2.52 -12.03 -3.06
CA ILE A 380 -3.21 -10.74 -3.24
C ILE A 380 -4.21 -10.49 -2.09
N HIS A 381 -4.88 -11.53 -1.58
CA HIS A 381 -5.69 -11.38 -0.36
C HIS A 381 -4.82 -10.96 0.83
N SER A 382 -3.67 -11.61 1.04
CA SER A 382 -2.73 -11.23 2.11
C SER A 382 -2.23 -9.79 1.94
N PHE A 383 -1.89 -9.37 0.72
CA PHE A 383 -1.42 -8.02 0.41
C PHE A 383 -2.48 -6.95 0.69
N LEU A 384 -3.67 -7.08 0.09
CA LEU A 384 -4.72 -6.06 0.19
C LEU A 384 -5.36 -6.02 1.57
N ILE A 385 -5.69 -7.17 2.19
CA ILE A 385 -6.23 -7.17 3.56
C ILE A 385 -5.20 -6.59 4.53
N SER A 386 -3.93 -6.95 4.37
CA SER A 386 -2.85 -6.39 5.17
C SER A 386 -2.73 -4.87 5.00
N SER A 387 -2.92 -4.34 3.78
CA SER A 387 -2.96 -2.89 3.54
C SER A 387 -4.13 -2.22 4.26
N ALA A 388 -5.34 -2.76 4.15
CA ALA A 388 -6.50 -2.21 4.85
C ALA A 388 -6.29 -2.17 6.37
N LEU A 389 -5.83 -3.28 6.96
CA LEU A 389 -5.59 -3.37 8.39
C LEU A 389 -4.42 -2.49 8.87
N TYR A 390 -3.40 -2.30 8.02
CA TYR A 390 -2.31 -1.36 8.28
C TYR A 390 -2.82 0.06 8.56
N TRP A 391 -3.72 0.56 7.72
CA TRP A 391 -4.30 1.90 7.90
C TRP A 391 -5.14 2.00 9.18
N LEU A 392 -5.87 0.94 9.53
CA LEU A 392 -6.67 0.89 10.76
C LEU A 392 -5.81 0.75 12.02
N GLU A 393 -4.69 0.00 11.96
CA GLU A 393 -3.83 -0.28 13.11
C GLU A 393 -2.76 0.79 13.31
N GLU A 394 -1.95 1.05 12.28
CA GLU A 394 -0.76 1.91 12.42
C GLU A 394 -1.12 3.41 12.43
N PHE A 395 -2.24 3.78 11.79
CA PHE A 395 -2.70 5.16 11.75
C PHE A 395 -4.03 5.41 12.49
N HIS A 396 -4.51 4.43 13.23
CA HIS A 396 -5.72 4.54 14.06
C HIS A 396 -6.98 5.00 13.31
N LEU A 397 -7.06 4.83 11.99
CA LEU A 397 -8.20 5.30 11.21
C LEU A 397 -9.52 4.68 11.69
N ASP A 398 -10.59 5.45 11.63
CA ASP A 398 -11.92 5.06 12.10
C ASP A 398 -12.70 4.25 11.07
N GLY A 399 -12.15 4.07 9.89
CA GLY A 399 -12.72 3.25 8.85
C GLY A 399 -12.17 3.57 7.47
N LEU A 400 -12.61 2.76 6.50
CA LEU A 400 -12.24 2.87 5.10
C LEU A 400 -13.49 3.01 4.23
N ARG A 401 -13.49 3.97 3.34
CA ARG A 401 -14.37 3.97 2.16
C ARG A 401 -13.66 3.17 1.09
N VAL A 402 -14.25 2.06 0.67
CA VAL A 402 -13.70 1.19 -0.37
C VAL A 402 -14.20 1.68 -1.72
N ASP A 403 -13.24 2.14 -2.53
CA ASP A 403 -13.48 2.71 -3.85
C ASP A 403 -13.92 1.67 -4.87
N ALA A 404 -14.82 2.06 -5.76
CA ALA A 404 -15.20 1.34 -6.98
C ALA A 404 -15.61 -0.13 -6.76
N VAL A 405 -16.33 -0.45 -5.68
CA VAL A 405 -16.75 -1.83 -5.36
C VAL A 405 -17.54 -2.47 -6.50
N ALA A 406 -18.39 -1.69 -7.20
CA ALA A 406 -19.12 -2.18 -8.36
C ALA A 406 -18.20 -2.76 -9.44
N SER A 407 -17.07 -2.14 -9.71
CA SER A 407 -16.08 -2.60 -10.68
C SER A 407 -15.38 -3.90 -10.27
N MET A 408 -15.32 -4.17 -8.95
CA MET A 408 -14.78 -5.43 -8.42
C MET A 408 -15.78 -6.58 -8.54
N LEU A 409 -17.08 -6.29 -8.34
CA LEU A 409 -18.13 -7.31 -8.29
C LEU A 409 -18.52 -7.88 -9.65
N TYR A 410 -18.33 -7.11 -10.74
CA TYR A 410 -18.81 -7.48 -12.06
C TYR A 410 -17.67 -7.58 -13.08
N LEU A 411 -17.56 -8.76 -13.71
CA LEU A 411 -16.56 -9.05 -14.75
C LEU A 411 -16.82 -8.28 -16.05
N ASP A 412 -18.06 -7.86 -16.29
CA ASP A 412 -18.52 -7.08 -17.46
C ASP A 412 -18.62 -5.57 -17.17
N TYR A 413 -18.12 -5.10 -16.01
CA TYR A 413 -18.17 -3.67 -15.67
C TYR A 413 -17.52 -2.81 -16.75
N SER A 414 -18.27 -1.83 -17.31
CA SER A 414 -17.84 -0.93 -18.39
C SER A 414 -17.27 -1.66 -19.63
N ARG A 415 -17.82 -2.84 -19.97
CA ARG A 415 -17.40 -3.66 -21.10
C ARG A 415 -18.54 -4.01 -22.02
N GLU A 416 -18.25 -4.09 -23.32
CA GLU A 416 -19.19 -4.54 -24.34
C GLU A 416 -19.25 -6.07 -24.42
N ALA A 417 -20.27 -6.58 -25.11
CA ALA A 417 -20.42 -8.01 -25.34
C ALA A 417 -19.18 -8.58 -26.07
N GLY A 418 -18.57 -9.62 -25.49
CA GLY A 418 -17.35 -10.25 -26.01
C GLY A 418 -16.04 -9.65 -25.48
N GLU A 419 -16.09 -8.59 -24.66
CA GLU A 419 -14.93 -7.94 -24.07
C GLU A 419 -14.65 -8.32 -22.61
N TRP A 420 -15.30 -9.38 -22.13
CA TRP A 420 -15.13 -9.91 -20.79
C TRP A 420 -15.19 -11.44 -20.77
N ARG A 421 -14.75 -12.03 -19.66
CA ARG A 421 -14.80 -13.48 -19.43
C ARG A 421 -15.88 -13.80 -18.39
N PRO A 422 -16.78 -14.76 -18.62
CA PRO A 422 -17.72 -15.21 -17.61
C PRO A 422 -17.00 -15.98 -16.51
N ASN A 423 -17.60 -15.99 -15.31
CA ASN A 423 -17.17 -16.84 -14.21
C ASN A 423 -17.39 -18.34 -14.53
N LYS A 424 -16.93 -19.21 -13.64
CA LYS A 424 -17.03 -20.68 -13.79
C LYS A 424 -18.47 -21.22 -13.93
N TYR A 425 -19.48 -20.42 -13.64
CA TYR A 425 -20.89 -20.75 -13.79
C TYR A 425 -21.54 -20.08 -15.02
N GLY A 426 -20.79 -19.30 -15.78
CA GLY A 426 -21.28 -18.57 -16.94
C GLY A 426 -21.89 -17.20 -16.63
N GLY A 427 -21.86 -16.76 -15.38
CA GLY A 427 -22.35 -15.44 -14.94
C GLY A 427 -21.30 -14.35 -15.05
N ASN A 428 -21.71 -13.12 -14.75
CA ASN A 428 -20.85 -11.92 -14.78
C ASN A 428 -20.32 -11.51 -13.39
N GLU A 429 -20.73 -12.21 -12.33
CA GLU A 429 -20.21 -11.92 -10.99
C GLU A 429 -18.75 -12.36 -10.86
N ASN A 430 -17.91 -11.50 -10.31
CA ASN A 430 -16.53 -11.83 -9.97
C ASN A 430 -16.49 -12.52 -8.60
N LEU A 431 -16.55 -13.86 -8.62
CA LEU A 431 -16.66 -14.67 -7.40
C LEU A 431 -15.44 -14.55 -6.50
N GLU A 432 -14.26 -14.39 -7.10
CA GLU A 432 -12.99 -14.21 -6.40
C GLU A 432 -12.95 -12.87 -5.64
N ALA A 433 -13.44 -11.80 -6.26
CA ALA A 433 -13.56 -10.50 -5.61
C ALA A 433 -14.62 -10.51 -4.49
N VAL A 434 -15.73 -11.23 -4.67
CA VAL A 434 -16.75 -11.41 -3.62
C VAL A 434 -16.16 -12.13 -2.40
N GLU A 435 -15.37 -13.20 -2.62
CA GLU A 435 -14.66 -13.91 -1.53
C GLU A 435 -13.70 -12.97 -0.81
N PHE A 436 -12.90 -12.22 -1.58
CA PHE A 436 -11.96 -11.23 -1.04
C PHE A 436 -12.67 -10.17 -0.17
N ILE A 437 -13.73 -9.54 -0.67
CA ILE A 437 -14.47 -8.47 0.03
C ILE A 437 -15.05 -8.99 1.36
N ARG A 438 -15.66 -10.19 1.35
CA ARG A 438 -16.18 -10.80 2.58
C ARG A 438 -15.09 -11.02 3.61
N LYS A 439 -13.98 -11.61 3.18
CA LYS A 439 -12.82 -11.88 4.03
C LYS A 439 -12.20 -10.59 4.59
N LEU A 440 -12.11 -9.53 3.78
CA LEU A 440 -11.66 -8.20 4.20
C LEU A 440 -12.54 -7.65 5.32
N ASN A 441 -13.86 -7.62 5.12
CA ASN A 441 -14.80 -7.06 6.09
C ASN A 441 -14.83 -7.88 7.39
N GLU A 442 -14.82 -9.21 7.31
CA GLU A 442 -14.70 -10.08 8.49
C GLU A 442 -13.41 -9.82 9.26
N ALA A 443 -12.29 -9.69 8.56
CA ALA A 443 -11.00 -9.40 9.18
C ALA A 443 -10.96 -8.03 9.86
N ALA A 444 -11.51 -7.00 9.22
CA ALA A 444 -11.56 -5.64 9.77
C ALA A 444 -12.44 -5.57 11.01
N HIS A 445 -13.69 -6.05 10.95
CA HIS A 445 -14.63 -5.99 12.08
C HIS A 445 -14.21 -6.84 13.27
N ALA A 446 -13.59 -8.01 13.03
CA ALA A 446 -13.13 -8.86 14.11
C ALA A 446 -11.97 -8.26 14.91
N ARG A 447 -11.15 -7.39 14.28
CA ARG A 447 -9.92 -6.86 14.87
C ARG A 447 -10.05 -5.43 15.37
N TYR A 448 -10.86 -4.63 14.69
CA TYR A 448 -11.05 -3.20 14.98
C TYR A 448 -12.53 -2.88 15.22
N PRO A 449 -13.09 -3.26 16.40
CA PRO A 449 -14.45 -2.93 16.76
C PRO A 449 -14.68 -1.41 16.70
N GLY A 450 -15.79 -1.02 16.10
CA GLY A 450 -16.14 0.39 15.89
C GLY A 450 -15.53 1.04 14.65
N ALA A 451 -14.61 0.37 13.94
CA ALA A 451 -14.17 0.85 12.63
C ALA A 451 -15.24 0.56 11.56
N LEU A 452 -15.49 1.54 10.68
CA LEU A 452 -16.52 1.46 9.65
C LEU A 452 -15.92 1.10 8.28
N MET A 453 -16.46 0.05 7.66
CA MET A 453 -16.17 -0.32 6.28
C MET A 453 -17.33 0.15 5.39
N MET A 454 -17.07 1.10 4.51
CA MET A 454 -18.08 1.77 3.69
C MET A 454 -17.86 1.43 2.22
N ALA A 455 -18.90 0.94 1.52
CA ALA A 455 -18.82 0.62 0.11
C ALA A 455 -19.25 1.78 -0.78
N GLU A 456 -18.41 2.17 -1.75
CA GLU A 456 -18.91 2.84 -2.93
C GLU A 456 -19.40 1.78 -3.93
N GLU A 457 -20.69 1.52 -3.88
CA GLU A 457 -21.33 0.53 -4.74
C GLU A 457 -22.63 1.12 -5.32
N SER A 458 -22.65 1.33 -6.63
CA SER A 458 -23.71 2.05 -7.36
C SER A 458 -24.73 1.15 -8.02
N THR A 459 -24.57 -0.18 -7.95
CA THR A 459 -25.46 -1.14 -8.63
C THR A 459 -26.55 -1.67 -7.71
N SER A 460 -27.34 -2.60 -8.23
CA SER A 460 -28.37 -3.32 -7.49
C SER A 460 -27.86 -4.57 -6.77
N TRP A 461 -26.55 -4.70 -6.56
CA TRP A 461 -26.03 -5.84 -5.79
C TRP A 461 -26.68 -5.92 -4.42
N PRO A 462 -27.26 -7.07 -4.05
CA PRO A 462 -28.03 -7.17 -2.82
C PRO A 462 -27.14 -7.37 -1.59
N ARG A 463 -27.59 -6.88 -0.44
CA ARG A 463 -27.00 -7.16 0.88
C ARG A 463 -25.54 -6.71 1.00
N VAL A 464 -25.21 -5.56 0.43
CA VAL A 464 -23.83 -5.00 0.54
C VAL A 464 -23.47 -4.75 2.00
N SER A 465 -24.37 -4.13 2.78
CA SER A 465 -24.18 -3.81 4.19
C SER A 465 -24.76 -4.86 5.17
N HIS A 466 -25.05 -6.05 4.69
CA HIS A 466 -25.51 -7.14 5.53
C HIS A 466 -24.33 -8.06 5.94
N PRO A 467 -24.42 -8.73 7.11
CA PRO A 467 -23.41 -9.66 7.54
C PRO A 467 -23.17 -10.80 6.56
N THR A 468 -21.92 -11.24 6.47
CA THR A 468 -21.47 -12.30 5.55
C THR A 468 -22.18 -13.65 5.78
N TYR A 469 -22.45 -14.02 7.05
CA TYR A 469 -23.20 -15.23 7.39
C TYR A 469 -24.67 -15.21 6.96
N LEU A 470 -25.22 -14.03 6.62
CA LEU A 470 -26.53 -13.89 5.98
C LEU A 470 -26.44 -13.79 4.45
N GLY A 471 -25.27 -14.02 3.88
CA GLY A 471 -25.01 -13.94 2.46
C GLY A 471 -24.67 -12.52 1.94
N GLY A 472 -24.46 -11.56 2.85
CA GLY A 472 -24.03 -10.21 2.52
C GLY A 472 -22.53 -10.09 2.19
N LEU A 473 -22.09 -8.86 1.88
CA LEU A 473 -20.66 -8.55 1.66
C LEU A 473 -19.96 -8.13 2.96
N GLY A 474 -20.70 -7.82 4.04
CA GLY A 474 -20.14 -7.50 5.34
C GLY A 474 -19.71 -6.05 5.55
N PHE A 475 -20.01 -5.13 4.62
CA PHE A 475 -19.76 -3.71 4.86
C PHE A 475 -20.64 -3.16 6.01
N SER A 476 -20.15 -2.16 6.71
CA SER A 476 -20.95 -1.42 7.69
C SER A 476 -22.04 -0.61 7.00
N MET A 477 -21.66 0.08 5.93
CA MET A 477 -22.52 1.02 5.21
C MET A 477 -22.27 0.97 3.70
N LYS A 478 -23.26 1.46 2.94
CA LYS A 478 -23.21 1.63 1.48
C LYS A 478 -23.55 3.07 1.11
N TRP A 479 -22.80 3.67 0.19
CA TRP A 479 -23.18 4.96 -0.40
C TRP A 479 -24.46 4.85 -1.22
N ASN A 480 -25.43 5.75 -0.97
CA ASN A 480 -26.68 5.82 -1.75
C ASN A 480 -26.48 6.69 -2.99
N MET A 481 -25.83 6.13 -4.02
CA MET A 481 -25.58 6.83 -5.29
C MET A 481 -26.86 7.13 -6.05
N GLY A 482 -27.89 6.29 -5.92
CA GLY A 482 -29.21 6.51 -6.53
C GLY A 482 -29.89 7.77 -5.97
N TRP A 483 -29.93 7.91 -4.64
CA TRP A 483 -30.43 9.12 -3.98
C TRP A 483 -29.65 10.36 -4.44
N MET A 484 -28.34 10.29 -4.48
CA MET A 484 -27.48 11.40 -4.90
C MET A 484 -27.81 11.87 -6.32
N ASN A 485 -27.80 10.95 -7.27
CA ASN A 485 -28.04 11.25 -8.68
C ASN A 485 -29.43 11.86 -8.91
N ASP A 486 -30.49 11.26 -8.33
CA ASP A 486 -31.83 11.73 -8.47
C ASP A 486 -32.05 13.10 -7.79
N THR A 487 -31.52 13.28 -6.59
CA THR A 487 -31.60 14.53 -5.85
C THR A 487 -30.88 15.68 -6.56
N LEU A 488 -29.63 15.45 -7.01
CA LEU A 488 -28.88 16.47 -7.76
C LEU A 488 -29.57 16.81 -9.09
N LYS A 489 -30.11 15.83 -9.79
CA LYS A 489 -30.86 16.05 -11.02
C LYS A 489 -32.10 16.90 -10.75
N PHE A 490 -32.91 16.59 -9.71
CA PHE A 490 -34.06 17.37 -9.32
C PHE A 490 -33.69 18.82 -8.96
N MET A 491 -32.67 19.00 -8.13
CA MET A 491 -32.22 20.32 -7.67
C MET A 491 -31.66 21.20 -8.78
N SER A 492 -31.13 20.60 -9.84
CA SER A 492 -30.61 21.32 -11.01
C SER A 492 -31.72 21.81 -11.97
N LEU A 493 -32.95 21.30 -11.85
CA LEU A 493 -34.06 21.74 -12.68
C LEU A 493 -34.51 23.15 -12.29
N ASP A 494 -34.91 23.95 -13.29
CA ASP A 494 -35.64 25.17 -13.03
C ASP A 494 -36.92 24.84 -12.22
N PRO A 495 -37.23 25.61 -11.16
CA PRO A 495 -38.37 25.33 -10.29
C PRO A 495 -39.72 25.10 -11.00
N ILE A 496 -39.93 25.73 -12.15
CA ILE A 496 -41.18 25.57 -12.95
C ILE A 496 -41.36 24.12 -13.45
N PHE A 497 -40.25 23.37 -13.65
CA PHE A 497 -40.32 22.00 -14.15
C PHE A 497 -40.34 20.95 -13.04
N ARG A 498 -40.01 21.29 -11.80
CA ARG A 498 -39.87 20.34 -10.67
C ARG A 498 -41.14 19.57 -10.37
N GLN A 499 -42.31 20.19 -10.58
CA GLN A 499 -43.62 19.54 -10.39
C GLN A 499 -43.80 18.27 -11.23
N TYR A 500 -43.09 18.11 -12.32
CA TYR A 500 -43.15 16.94 -13.22
C TYR A 500 -42.12 15.86 -12.89
N HIS A 501 -41.28 16.08 -11.87
CA HIS A 501 -40.15 15.20 -11.52
C HIS A 501 -40.08 14.89 -10.03
N HIS A 502 -41.24 14.92 -9.35
CA HIS A 502 -41.31 14.71 -7.90
C HIS A 502 -40.92 13.28 -7.49
N ASP A 503 -41.08 12.31 -8.40
CA ASP A 503 -40.63 10.95 -8.29
C ASP A 503 -39.13 10.85 -7.90
N LYS A 504 -38.28 11.74 -8.40
CA LYS A 504 -36.83 11.78 -8.08
C LYS A 504 -36.53 12.06 -6.60
N LEU A 505 -37.42 12.73 -5.89
CA LEU A 505 -37.25 12.92 -4.45
C LEU A 505 -37.80 11.75 -3.64
N THR A 506 -38.82 11.06 -4.15
CA THR A 506 -39.57 10.04 -3.39
C THR A 506 -39.10 8.63 -3.68
N PHE A 507 -38.48 8.36 -4.85
CA PHE A 507 -38.07 7.02 -5.26
C PHE A 507 -37.09 6.38 -4.28
N ALA A 508 -36.13 7.13 -3.77
CA ALA A 508 -35.14 6.62 -2.81
C ALA A 508 -35.76 6.08 -1.52
N LEU A 509 -36.94 6.59 -1.12
CA LEU A 509 -37.64 6.10 0.05
C LEU A 509 -38.15 4.65 -0.11
N MET A 510 -38.35 4.20 -1.35
CA MET A 510 -38.76 2.82 -1.65
C MET A 510 -37.75 1.78 -1.19
N TYR A 511 -36.45 2.13 -1.16
CA TYR A 511 -35.35 1.21 -0.80
C TYR A 511 -34.51 1.73 0.36
N ALA A 512 -34.86 2.85 1.00
CA ALA A 512 -34.05 3.53 2.02
C ALA A 512 -33.63 2.65 3.21
N PHE A 513 -34.34 1.55 3.46
CA PHE A 513 -34.07 0.61 4.58
C PHE A 513 -33.60 -0.78 4.12
N THR A 514 -33.26 -0.94 2.85
CA THR A 514 -32.73 -2.22 2.34
C THR A 514 -31.25 -2.42 2.64
N GLU A 515 -30.54 -1.35 2.91
CA GLU A 515 -29.12 -1.30 3.29
C GLU A 515 -28.92 -0.23 4.38
N ASN A 516 -27.76 -0.25 5.03
CA ASN A 516 -27.31 0.86 5.88
C ASN A 516 -26.71 1.93 4.98
N PHE A 517 -27.49 2.94 4.59
CA PHE A 517 -27.04 3.92 3.63
C PHE A 517 -26.31 5.11 4.26
N ILE A 518 -25.30 5.62 3.54
CA ILE A 518 -24.79 6.99 3.68
C ILE A 518 -25.31 7.80 2.50
N LEU A 519 -25.74 9.05 2.75
CA LEU A 519 -26.19 9.97 1.71
C LEU A 519 -25.00 10.83 1.22
N PRO A 520 -24.33 10.47 0.12
CA PRO A 520 -23.17 11.22 -0.34
C PRO A 520 -23.59 12.45 -1.16
N LEU A 521 -22.76 13.49 -1.10
CA LEU A 521 -22.65 14.51 -2.14
C LEU A 521 -21.22 14.44 -2.68
N SER A 522 -20.92 13.34 -3.34
CA SER A 522 -19.58 12.90 -3.73
C SER A 522 -18.77 13.95 -4.49
N HIS A 523 -17.46 13.96 -4.24
CA HIS A 523 -16.49 14.74 -5.01
C HIS A 523 -16.61 14.52 -6.52
N ASP A 524 -16.97 13.31 -6.98
CA ASP A 524 -17.18 12.99 -8.39
C ASP A 524 -18.27 13.81 -9.07
N GLU A 525 -19.21 14.34 -8.30
CA GLU A 525 -20.27 15.18 -8.82
C GLU A 525 -19.90 16.66 -8.90
N VAL A 526 -18.75 17.07 -8.40
CA VAL A 526 -18.28 18.47 -8.42
C VAL A 526 -16.94 18.65 -9.15
N VAL A 527 -16.52 17.67 -9.92
CA VAL A 527 -15.29 17.67 -10.73
C VAL A 527 -15.41 18.58 -11.96
N HIS A 528 -14.30 18.67 -12.70
CA HIS A 528 -14.22 19.44 -13.95
C HIS A 528 -15.37 19.10 -14.90
N LEU A 529 -16.01 20.13 -15.46
CA LEU A 529 -17.21 20.10 -16.32
C LEU A 529 -18.53 19.77 -15.60
N LYS A 530 -18.55 19.23 -14.38
CA LYS A 530 -19.79 18.92 -13.63
C LYS A 530 -20.30 20.09 -12.77
N LYS A 531 -19.55 21.18 -12.61
CA LYS A 531 -19.82 22.36 -11.77
C LYS A 531 -19.80 22.01 -10.26
N SER A 532 -19.59 23.03 -9.41
CA SER A 532 -19.79 22.92 -7.95
C SER A 532 -21.25 22.70 -7.59
N LEU A 533 -21.55 22.28 -6.37
CA LEU A 533 -22.95 22.12 -5.90
C LEU A 533 -23.76 23.40 -6.11
N ILE A 534 -23.22 24.56 -5.71
CA ILE A 534 -23.88 25.85 -5.94
C ILE A 534 -24.00 26.18 -7.43
N GLY A 535 -23.01 25.78 -8.24
CA GLY A 535 -23.01 25.98 -9.69
C GLY A 535 -24.06 25.14 -10.43
N LYS A 536 -24.54 24.04 -9.83
CA LYS A 536 -25.64 23.21 -10.36
C LYS A 536 -27.00 23.83 -10.11
N MET A 537 -27.14 24.71 -9.11
CA MET A 537 -28.42 25.31 -8.73
C MET A 537 -28.86 26.34 -9.78
N PRO A 538 -30.15 26.37 -10.16
CA PRO A 538 -30.71 27.35 -11.10
C PRO A 538 -30.93 28.72 -10.46
N GLY A 539 -31.09 29.74 -11.32
CA GLY A 539 -31.42 31.09 -10.92
C GLY A 539 -30.21 32.00 -10.67
N ASP A 540 -30.47 33.14 -10.08
CA ASP A 540 -29.47 34.13 -9.67
C ASP A 540 -28.69 33.65 -8.43
N GLN A 541 -27.73 34.44 -7.96
CA GLN A 541 -26.88 34.05 -6.84
C GLN A 541 -27.68 33.81 -5.54
N TRP A 542 -28.66 34.65 -5.25
CA TRP A 542 -29.50 34.48 -4.06
C TRP A 542 -30.32 33.19 -4.14
N GLN A 543 -30.92 32.93 -5.29
CA GLN A 543 -31.70 31.70 -5.56
C GLN A 543 -30.85 30.45 -5.48
N LYS A 544 -29.61 30.48 -6.01
CA LYS A 544 -28.64 29.36 -5.89
C LYS A 544 -28.32 29.02 -4.45
N PHE A 545 -28.05 30.01 -3.62
CA PHE A 545 -27.79 29.77 -2.19
C PHE A 545 -29.03 29.27 -1.46
N ALA A 546 -30.22 29.78 -1.81
CA ALA A 546 -31.48 29.29 -1.25
C ALA A 546 -31.75 27.83 -1.63
N ASN A 547 -31.53 27.44 -2.89
CA ASN A 547 -31.62 26.04 -3.35
C ASN A 547 -30.59 25.13 -2.69
N LEU A 548 -29.36 25.59 -2.50
CA LEU A 548 -28.33 24.77 -1.85
C LEU A 548 -28.67 24.52 -0.36
N ARG A 549 -29.18 25.54 0.34
CA ARG A 549 -29.69 25.33 1.71
C ARG A 549 -30.87 24.36 1.74
N LEU A 550 -31.75 24.42 0.74
CA LEU A 550 -32.88 23.48 0.61
C LEU A 550 -32.35 22.05 0.38
N LEU A 551 -31.33 21.86 -0.47
CA LEU A 551 -30.70 20.55 -0.69
C LEU A 551 -30.19 19.96 0.62
N TYR A 552 -29.42 20.74 1.40
CA TYR A 552 -28.90 20.26 2.69
C TYR A 552 -30.03 19.98 3.70
N ALA A 553 -31.03 20.86 3.80
CA ALA A 553 -32.19 20.63 4.67
C ALA A 553 -32.92 19.33 4.28
N TYR A 554 -33.12 19.09 2.99
CA TYR A 554 -33.71 17.86 2.49
C TYR A 554 -32.87 16.64 2.84
N MET A 555 -31.55 16.69 2.60
CA MET A 555 -30.61 15.60 2.94
C MET A 555 -30.71 15.19 4.42
N PHE A 556 -30.71 16.18 5.34
CA PHE A 556 -30.82 15.92 6.78
C PHE A 556 -32.17 15.42 7.25
N THR A 557 -33.18 15.39 6.39
CA THR A 557 -34.52 14.83 6.69
C THR A 557 -34.72 13.43 6.12
N GLN A 558 -33.75 12.92 5.36
CA GLN A 558 -33.81 11.59 4.75
C GLN A 558 -33.17 10.54 5.64
N PRO A 559 -33.62 9.26 5.54
CA PRO A 559 -32.91 8.14 6.15
C PRO A 559 -31.51 7.96 5.52
N GLY A 560 -30.48 7.88 6.35
CA GLY A 560 -29.11 7.68 5.88
C GLY A 560 -28.06 8.31 6.79
#